data_a4605e5300c2d1bc7f55e9ea5a7cd311
#
_entry.id   a4605e5300c2d1bc7f55e9ea5a7cd311
#
_cell.length_a   1.000
_cell.length_b   1.000
_cell.length_c   1.000
_cell.angle_alpha   90.00
_cell.angle_beta   90.00
_cell.angle_gamma   90.00
#
_symmetry.space_group_name_H-M   'P 1'
#
loop_
_entity.id
_entity.type
_entity.pdbx_description
1 polymer ?
#
loop_
_entity_poly.entity_id
_entity_poly.type
_entity_poly.pdbx_seq_one_letter_code
_entity_poly.pdbx_strand_id
1 'polypeptide(L)'
;AMRNATKADWRAMYYTPASMGTRCHQLAAYIVHDSPFTMLCDAPTNYLNEQECVDFIASLPVEVDSTFIASGELGKYIVTVRKKDVNWYIGGMTNWDERDVQLDFSFLPEGMSYTAVLFKDGVNANKQAEDYRKETIRIDKDSRLTLHLASGGGFAMKLELCPVHGQVTSIPEGKNIPSFYQKYIETEGLYVTSSGKVSDEALLKACDIISLMLAKRPDVKAHMV
;
A
#
# COMPACT_ATOMS: atom_id res chain seq x y z
N ALA A 1 -18.03 9.07 6.69
CA ALA A 1 -19.13 8.52 5.91
C ALA A 1 -18.62 7.96 4.59
N MET A 2 -19.32 6.97 4.04
CA MET A 2 -18.97 6.37 2.74
C MET A 2 -19.51 7.18 1.55
N ARG A 3 -20.30 8.21 1.78
CA ARG A 3 -20.59 9.24 0.79
C ARG A 3 -19.61 10.38 0.91
N ASN A 4 -19.07 10.80 -0.22
CA ASN A 4 -18.19 11.94 -0.33
C ASN A 4 -18.81 13.02 -1.19
N ALA A 5 -18.53 14.26 -0.93
CA ALA A 5 -19.07 15.39 -1.67
C ALA A 5 -17.99 16.43 -1.97
N THR A 6 -18.04 17.00 -3.18
CA THR A 6 -17.23 18.15 -3.54
C THR A 6 -17.65 19.37 -2.72
N LYS A 7 -16.84 20.41 -2.72
CA LYS A 7 -17.19 21.68 -2.06
C LYS A 7 -18.51 22.28 -2.56
N ALA A 8 -18.81 22.09 -3.85
CA ALA A 8 -20.03 22.60 -4.48
C ALA A 8 -21.28 21.81 -4.11
N ASP A 9 -21.14 20.50 -3.94
CA ASP A 9 -22.27 19.59 -3.77
C ASP A 9 -22.58 19.31 -2.31
N TRP A 10 -21.63 19.57 -1.41
CA TRP A 10 -21.80 19.29 0.00
C TRP A 10 -22.97 20.06 0.60
N ARG A 11 -23.82 19.34 1.32
CA ARG A 11 -24.94 19.90 2.09
C ARG A 11 -25.03 19.20 3.44
N ALA A 12 -25.33 19.94 4.47
CA ALA A 12 -25.60 19.38 5.80
C ALA A 12 -26.95 18.64 5.76
N MET A 13 -26.92 17.32 5.71
CA MET A 13 -28.10 16.48 5.66
C MET A 13 -28.08 15.44 6.78
N TYR A 14 -29.16 15.37 7.54
CA TYR A 14 -29.25 14.45 8.67
C TYR A 14 -29.36 12.99 8.24
N TYR A 15 -30.22 12.72 7.23
CA TYR A 15 -30.51 11.33 6.82
C TYR A 15 -29.52 10.73 5.85
N THR A 16 -28.76 11.54 5.14
CA THR A 16 -27.75 11.11 4.16
C THR A 16 -26.48 11.91 4.32
N PRO A 17 -25.77 11.77 5.45
CA PRO A 17 -24.57 12.53 5.69
C PRO A 17 -23.50 12.18 4.66
N ALA A 18 -22.71 13.20 4.29
CA ALA A 18 -21.57 13.04 3.40
C ALA A 18 -20.34 13.73 4.00
N SER A 19 -19.18 13.12 3.85
CA SER A 19 -17.89 13.74 4.19
C SER A 19 -17.50 14.75 3.10
N MET A 20 -16.99 15.90 3.51
CA MET A 20 -16.41 16.87 2.57
C MET A 20 -15.08 16.37 2.03
N GLY A 21 -14.83 16.60 0.75
CA GLY A 21 -13.62 16.16 0.06
C GLY A 21 -13.78 14.79 -0.58
N THR A 22 -12.73 14.35 -1.26
CA THR A 22 -12.76 13.10 -2.03
C THR A 22 -12.71 11.85 -1.15
N ARG A 23 -13.00 10.70 -1.75
CA ARG A 23 -12.83 9.40 -1.11
C ARG A 23 -11.38 9.18 -0.66
N CYS A 24 -10.40 9.57 -1.48
CA CYS A 24 -8.99 9.42 -1.15
C CYS A 24 -8.54 10.36 -0.02
N HIS A 25 -9.11 11.57 0.08
CA HIS A 25 -8.93 12.43 1.25
C HIS A 25 -9.38 11.73 2.53
N GLN A 26 -10.56 11.11 2.48
CA GLN A 26 -11.11 10.38 3.63
C GLN A 26 -10.24 9.17 4.01
N LEU A 27 -9.72 8.42 3.03
CA LEU A 27 -8.78 7.32 3.30
C LEU A 27 -7.46 7.82 3.88
N ALA A 28 -6.93 8.92 3.34
CA ALA A 28 -5.71 9.54 3.83
C ALA A 28 -5.84 10.01 5.29
N ALA A 29 -7.02 10.46 5.70
CA ALA A 29 -7.27 10.94 7.06
C ALA A 29 -6.95 9.87 8.12
N TYR A 30 -7.17 8.58 7.82
CA TYR A 30 -6.82 7.47 8.73
C TYR A 30 -5.30 7.29 8.92
N ILE A 31 -4.50 7.82 7.99
CA ILE A 31 -3.03 7.80 8.11
C ILE A 31 -2.51 9.11 8.66
N VAL A 32 -3.07 10.25 8.23
CA VAL A 32 -2.59 11.59 8.60
C VAL A 32 -2.91 11.92 10.06
N HIS A 33 -4.13 11.61 10.51
CA HIS A 33 -4.51 11.88 11.89
C HIS A 33 -3.99 10.79 12.82
N ASP A 34 -3.30 11.21 13.88
CA ASP A 34 -2.87 10.31 14.94
C ASP A 34 -4.01 10.08 15.92
N SER A 35 -4.64 8.92 15.83
CA SER A 35 -5.74 8.55 16.71
C SER A 35 -5.69 7.03 16.97
N PRO A 36 -5.46 6.63 18.23
CA PRO A 36 -5.48 5.21 18.60
C PRO A 36 -6.90 4.61 18.57
N PHE A 37 -7.90 5.46 18.49
CA PHE A 37 -9.31 5.06 18.42
C PHE A 37 -10.03 5.82 17.32
N THR A 38 -10.20 5.16 16.17
CA THR A 38 -10.88 5.73 15.01
C THR A 38 -12.25 5.09 14.84
N MET A 39 -13.28 5.91 14.80
CA MET A 39 -14.65 5.45 14.64
C MET A 39 -15.09 5.49 13.18
N LEU A 40 -15.74 4.44 12.73
CA LEU A 40 -16.50 4.45 11.48
C LEU A 40 -17.87 5.06 11.74
N CYS A 41 -18.25 6.07 10.96
CA CYS A 41 -19.44 6.90 11.20
C CYS A 41 -20.57 6.70 10.20
N ASP A 42 -20.69 5.49 9.63
CA ASP A 42 -21.72 5.17 8.64
C ASP A 42 -22.39 3.82 8.95
N ALA A 43 -23.47 3.50 8.22
CA ALA A 43 -24.15 2.23 8.37
C ALA A 43 -23.30 1.06 7.80
N PRO A 44 -23.34 -0.12 8.43
CA PRO A 44 -22.59 -1.29 7.95
C PRO A 44 -22.85 -1.63 6.47
N THR A 45 -24.08 -1.44 6.00
CA THR A 45 -24.45 -1.69 4.61
C THR A 45 -23.69 -0.80 3.62
N ASN A 46 -23.44 0.46 3.98
CA ASN A 46 -22.67 1.38 3.14
C ASN A 46 -21.18 0.97 3.07
N TYR A 47 -20.64 0.45 4.17
CA TYR A 47 -19.29 -0.08 4.19
C TYR A 47 -19.14 -1.36 3.37
N LEU A 48 -20.14 -2.25 3.41
CA LEU A 48 -20.15 -3.48 2.60
C LEU A 48 -20.17 -3.19 1.09
N ASN A 49 -20.81 -2.09 0.67
CA ASN A 49 -20.83 -1.68 -0.73
C ASN A 49 -19.48 -1.12 -1.21
N GLU A 50 -18.59 -0.76 -0.29
CA GLU A 50 -17.27 -0.16 -0.55
C GLU A 50 -16.15 -1.00 0.05
N GLN A 51 -16.25 -2.31 -0.12
CA GLN A 51 -15.44 -3.30 0.56
C GLN A 51 -13.93 -3.05 0.42
N GLU A 52 -13.44 -2.67 -0.76
CA GLU A 52 -11.99 -2.46 -0.95
C GLU A 52 -11.44 -1.26 -0.16
N CYS A 53 -12.25 -0.22 0.03
CA CYS A 53 -11.88 0.91 0.89
C CYS A 53 -11.88 0.50 2.37
N VAL A 54 -12.86 -0.32 2.76
CA VAL A 54 -12.95 -0.85 4.14
C VAL A 54 -11.79 -1.81 4.43
N ASP A 55 -11.46 -2.70 3.50
CA ASP A 55 -10.32 -3.61 3.64
C ASP A 55 -9.00 -2.83 3.79
N PHE A 56 -8.85 -1.73 3.03
CA PHE A 56 -7.71 -0.84 3.20
C PHE A 56 -7.68 -0.24 4.61
N ILE A 57 -8.77 0.35 5.08
CA ILE A 57 -8.88 0.93 6.44
C ILE A 57 -8.57 -0.13 7.50
N ALA A 58 -9.16 -1.32 7.38
CA ALA A 58 -8.95 -2.43 8.32
C ALA A 58 -7.50 -2.95 8.33
N SER A 59 -6.75 -2.72 7.25
CA SER A 59 -5.34 -3.12 7.15
C SER A 59 -4.36 -2.12 7.79
N LEU A 60 -4.84 -0.94 8.21
CA LEU A 60 -4.00 0.07 8.83
C LEU A 60 -3.73 -0.27 10.31
N PRO A 61 -2.49 -0.10 10.80
CA PRO A 61 -2.17 -0.35 12.19
C PRO A 61 -2.76 0.74 13.11
N VAL A 62 -3.21 0.33 14.28
CA VAL A 62 -3.66 1.26 15.33
C VAL A 62 -2.46 1.97 15.97
N GLU A 63 -1.39 1.22 16.22
CA GLU A 63 -0.14 1.74 16.77
C GLU A 63 0.97 1.66 15.73
N VAL A 64 1.77 2.71 15.66
CA VAL A 64 2.89 2.83 14.72
C VAL A 64 4.20 3.02 15.47
N ASP A 65 5.30 2.59 14.86
CA ASP A 65 6.64 2.69 15.45
C ASP A 65 7.23 4.08 15.27
N SER A 66 6.91 4.76 14.16
CA SER A 66 7.35 6.11 13.89
C SER A 66 6.41 6.83 12.91
N THR A 67 6.41 8.16 13.01
CA THR A 67 5.67 9.06 12.13
C THR A 67 6.56 10.25 11.77
N PHE A 68 6.55 10.66 10.50
CA PHE A 68 7.16 11.92 10.07
C PHE A 68 6.38 12.55 8.92
N ILE A 69 6.61 13.82 8.68
CA ILE A 69 6.03 14.57 7.57
C ILE A 69 7.03 14.57 6.42
N ALA A 70 6.67 13.94 5.31
CA ALA A 70 7.51 13.89 4.12
C ALA A 70 7.48 15.21 3.34
N SER A 71 6.31 15.86 3.31
CA SER A 71 6.10 17.13 2.63
C SER A 71 4.87 17.82 3.20
N GLY A 72 4.83 19.14 3.16
CA GLY A 72 3.65 19.86 3.60
C GLY A 72 3.85 21.38 3.65
N GLU A 73 2.74 22.09 3.56
CA GLU A 73 2.67 23.54 3.74
C GLU A 73 1.42 23.87 4.56
N LEU A 74 1.62 24.61 5.66
CA LEU A 74 0.55 24.92 6.60
C LEU A 74 -0.67 25.56 5.90
N GLY A 75 -1.85 24.98 6.14
CA GLY A 75 -3.11 25.44 5.55
C GLY A 75 -3.32 25.03 4.09
N LYS A 76 -2.36 24.34 3.47
CA LYS A 76 -2.46 23.92 2.08
C LYS A 76 -2.51 22.41 1.91
N TYR A 77 -1.49 21.71 2.34
CA TYR A 77 -1.43 20.25 2.19
C TYR A 77 -0.46 19.62 3.18
N ILE A 78 -0.59 18.32 3.36
CA ILE A 78 0.30 17.52 4.19
C ILE A 78 0.48 16.12 3.59
N VAL A 79 1.68 15.59 3.69
CA VAL A 79 2.01 14.20 3.41
C VAL A 79 2.66 13.59 4.63
N THR A 80 1.98 12.66 5.25
CA THR A 80 2.42 11.95 6.44
C THR A 80 2.87 10.55 6.09
N VAL A 81 4.00 10.14 6.62
CA VAL A 81 4.55 8.78 6.50
C VAL A 81 4.58 8.15 7.88
N ARG A 82 4.05 6.94 7.98
CA ARG A 82 4.05 6.11 9.18
C ARG A 82 4.70 4.77 8.92
N LYS A 83 5.40 4.27 9.90
CA LYS A 83 6.05 2.96 9.84
C LYS A 83 5.49 2.05 10.92
N LYS A 84 5.21 0.81 10.56
CA LYS A 84 4.94 -0.28 11.50
C LYS A 84 5.70 -1.52 11.07
N ASP A 85 6.60 -2.01 11.93
CA ASP A 85 7.51 -3.12 11.64
C ASP A 85 8.28 -2.85 10.34
N VAL A 86 8.05 -3.64 9.30
CA VAL A 86 8.70 -3.52 7.98
C VAL A 86 7.84 -2.76 6.95
N ASN A 87 6.59 -2.44 7.28
CA ASN A 87 5.63 -1.84 6.38
C ASN A 87 5.54 -0.33 6.57
N TRP A 88 5.11 0.36 5.52
CA TRP A 88 4.95 1.82 5.52
C TRP A 88 3.55 2.21 5.06
N TYR A 89 3.07 3.31 5.60
CA TYR A 89 1.75 3.86 5.33
C TYR A 89 1.91 5.35 5.05
N ILE A 90 1.43 5.79 3.89
CA ILE A 90 1.61 7.17 3.43
C ILE A 90 0.24 7.75 3.12
N GLY A 91 -0.09 8.86 3.75
CA GLY A 91 -1.33 9.60 3.50
C GLY A 91 -1.03 11.03 3.11
N GLY A 92 -1.65 11.50 2.03
CA GLY A 92 -1.55 12.88 1.59
C GLY A 92 -2.92 13.50 1.43
N MET A 93 -3.08 14.73 1.92
CA MET A 93 -4.33 15.49 1.87
C MET A 93 -4.05 16.92 1.42
N THR A 94 -4.92 17.49 0.59
CA THR A 94 -4.88 18.91 0.22
C THR A 94 -6.11 19.66 0.74
N ASN A 95 -6.01 20.98 0.81
CA ASN A 95 -7.17 21.86 1.00
C ASN A 95 -8.04 21.87 -0.28
N TRP A 96 -8.88 22.90 -0.46
CA TRP A 96 -9.72 23.02 -1.65
C TRP A 96 -9.00 23.46 -2.93
N ASP A 97 -7.68 23.64 -2.90
CA ASP A 97 -6.86 23.90 -4.07
C ASP A 97 -6.29 22.58 -4.57
N GLU A 98 -6.56 22.25 -5.83
CA GLU A 98 -5.93 21.09 -6.48
C GLU A 98 -4.42 21.32 -6.65
N ARG A 99 -3.66 20.23 -6.59
CA ARG A 99 -2.20 20.28 -6.75
C ARG A 99 -1.58 18.95 -7.11
N ASP A 100 -0.39 19.03 -7.68
CA ASP A 100 0.49 17.88 -7.83
C ASP A 100 1.46 17.81 -6.66
N VAL A 101 1.58 16.63 -6.09
CA VAL A 101 2.50 16.32 -4.98
C VAL A 101 3.52 15.33 -5.47
N GLN A 102 4.80 15.66 -5.27
CA GLN A 102 5.91 14.75 -5.55
C GLN A 102 6.27 13.95 -4.31
N LEU A 103 6.30 12.63 -4.44
CA LEU A 103 6.76 11.71 -3.41
C LEU A 103 8.16 11.24 -3.72
N ASP A 104 9.03 11.39 -2.74
CA ASP A 104 10.37 10.85 -2.71
C ASP A 104 10.40 9.71 -1.68
N PHE A 105 10.90 8.55 -2.09
CA PHE A 105 10.96 7.37 -1.25
C PHE A 105 12.37 7.09 -0.67
N SER A 106 13.24 8.09 -0.67
CA SER A 106 14.62 7.99 -0.16
C SER A 106 14.72 7.55 1.32
N PHE A 107 13.62 7.65 2.07
CA PHE A 107 13.51 7.15 3.45
C PHE A 107 13.44 5.62 3.55
N LEU A 108 13.15 4.92 2.45
CA LEU A 108 13.13 3.46 2.42
C LEU A 108 14.55 2.89 2.52
N PRO A 109 14.70 1.73 3.19
CA PRO A 109 16.00 1.06 3.28
C PRO A 109 16.55 0.69 1.91
N GLU A 110 17.88 0.80 1.78
CA GLU A 110 18.59 0.42 0.56
C GLU A 110 18.45 -1.07 0.25
N GLY A 111 18.33 -1.40 -1.03
CA GLY A 111 18.19 -2.79 -1.48
C GLY A 111 16.82 -3.43 -1.20
N MET A 112 15.90 -2.70 -0.57
CA MET A 112 14.54 -3.18 -0.29
C MET A 112 13.57 -2.72 -1.37
N SER A 113 12.63 -3.59 -1.73
CA SER A 113 11.51 -3.27 -2.62
C SER A 113 10.20 -3.52 -1.92
N TYR A 114 9.19 -2.76 -2.27
CA TYR A 114 7.87 -2.82 -1.67
C TYR A 114 6.79 -2.94 -2.74
N THR A 115 5.76 -3.72 -2.46
CA THR A 115 4.50 -3.66 -3.19
C THR A 115 3.63 -2.60 -2.54
N ALA A 116 3.31 -1.56 -3.29
CA ALA A 116 2.48 -0.46 -2.82
C ALA A 116 1.07 -0.60 -3.37
N VAL A 117 0.07 -0.66 -2.48
CA VAL A 117 -1.35 -0.49 -2.82
C VAL A 117 -1.67 0.99 -2.64
N LEU A 118 -1.97 1.66 -3.74
CA LEU A 118 -2.23 3.10 -3.81
C LEU A 118 -3.69 3.37 -4.15
N PHE A 119 -4.36 4.15 -3.33
CA PHE A 119 -5.63 4.81 -3.63
C PHE A 119 -5.35 6.27 -3.92
N LYS A 120 -5.73 6.75 -5.10
CA LYS A 120 -5.55 8.14 -5.52
C LYS A 120 -6.81 8.69 -6.17
N ASP A 121 -6.97 10.01 -6.14
CA ASP A 121 -8.09 10.68 -6.78
C ASP A 121 -8.21 10.28 -8.26
N GLY A 122 -9.43 9.99 -8.69
CA GLY A 122 -9.75 9.72 -10.08
C GLY A 122 -9.79 11.00 -10.92
N VAL A 123 -9.84 10.83 -12.24
CA VAL A 123 -9.83 11.97 -13.18
C VAL A 123 -11.06 12.88 -13.06
N ASN A 124 -12.15 12.36 -12.51
CA ASN A 124 -13.39 13.10 -12.29
C ASN A 124 -13.62 13.51 -10.83
N ALA A 125 -12.65 13.32 -9.93
CA ALA A 125 -12.80 13.57 -8.50
C ALA A 125 -13.23 15.00 -8.16
N ASN A 126 -12.88 15.98 -8.99
CA ASN A 126 -13.34 17.37 -8.86
C ASN A 126 -14.87 17.56 -9.08
N LYS A 127 -15.53 16.59 -9.73
CA LYS A 127 -16.98 16.60 -10.01
C LYS A 127 -17.72 15.52 -9.24
N GLN A 128 -17.07 14.39 -9.04
CA GLN A 128 -17.60 13.22 -8.36
C GLN A 128 -16.59 12.81 -7.28
N ALA A 129 -16.82 13.26 -6.05
CA ALA A 129 -15.87 13.10 -4.96
C ALA A 129 -15.58 11.63 -4.58
N GLU A 130 -16.39 10.70 -5.04
CA GLU A 130 -16.21 9.26 -4.84
C GLU A 130 -15.39 8.60 -5.95
N ASP A 131 -15.00 9.36 -7.01
CA ASP A 131 -14.16 8.83 -8.08
C ASP A 131 -12.71 8.68 -7.59
N TYR A 132 -12.22 7.44 -7.60
CA TYR A 132 -10.85 7.10 -7.24
C TYR A 132 -10.29 6.00 -8.12
N ARG A 133 -8.98 5.84 -8.07
CA ARG A 133 -8.27 4.71 -8.68
C ARG A 133 -7.46 3.98 -7.63
N LYS A 134 -7.54 2.66 -7.69
CA LYS A 134 -6.67 1.75 -6.92
C LYS A 134 -5.64 1.16 -7.87
N GLU A 135 -4.38 1.28 -7.51
CA GLU A 135 -3.25 0.77 -8.27
C GLU A 135 -2.33 -0.04 -7.37
N THR A 136 -1.69 -1.04 -7.94
CA THR A 136 -0.62 -1.78 -7.27
C THR A 136 0.66 -1.56 -8.06
N ILE A 137 1.66 -0.99 -7.41
CA ILE A 137 2.92 -0.60 -8.03
C ILE A 137 4.10 -1.09 -7.18
N ARG A 138 5.25 -1.27 -7.81
CA ARG A 138 6.49 -1.59 -7.10
C ARG A 138 7.24 -0.31 -6.78
N ILE A 139 7.70 -0.19 -5.55
CA ILE A 139 8.40 0.99 -5.00
C ILE A 139 9.70 0.55 -4.33
N ASP A 140 10.74 1.30 -4.53
CA ASP A 140 12.02 1.24 -3.85
C ASP A 140 12.49 2.65 -3.45
N LYS A 141 13.67 2.76 -2.85
CA LYS A 141 14.20 4.05 -2.38
C LYS A 141 14.48 5.07 -3.50
N ASP A 142 14.71 4.59 -4.72
CA ASP A 142 15.04 5.44 -5.88
C ASP A 142 13.79 5.85 -6.67
N SER A 143 12.64 5.28 -6.31
CA SER A 143 11.36 5.58 -6.93
C SER A 143 10.96 7.03 -6.70
N ARG A 144 10.28 7.62 -7.68
CA ARG A 144 9.69 8.96 -7.63
C ARG A 144 8.30 8.88 -8.21
N LEU A 145 7.34 9.48 -7.53
CA LEU A 145 5.95 9.44 -7.95
C LEU A 145 5.34 10.83 -7.85
N THR A 146 4.65 11.25 -8.89
CA THR A 146 3.86 12.49 -8.87
C THR A 146 2.38 12.11 -8.82
N LEU A 147 1.68 12.61 -7.82
CA LEU A 147 0.24 12.36 -7.61
C LEU A 147 -0.52 13.67 -7.73
N HIS A 148 -1.54 13.66 -8.58
CA HIS A 148 -2.50 14.76 -8.66
C HIS A 148 -3.56 14.59 -7.57
N LEU A 149 -3.74 15.62 -6.74
CA LEU A 149 -4.79 15.72 -5.73
C LEU A 149 -5.85 16.70 -6.23
N ALA A 150 -7.08 16.22 -6.33
CA ALA A 150 -8.22 17.06 -6.68
C ALA A 150 -8.53 18.10 -5.59
N SER A 151 -9.45 19.04 -5.86
CA SER A 151 -9.93 19.98 -4.85
C SER A 151 -10.52 19.26 -3.63
N GLY A 152 -9.96 19.45 -2.43
CA GLY A 152 -10.29 18.67 -1.24
C GLY A 152 -9.92 17.19 -1.36
N GLY A 153 -8.92 16.90 -2.17
CA GLY A 153 -8.49 15.57 -2.52
C GLY A 153 -7.36 15.00 -1.68
N GLY A 154 -6.91 13.81 -2.07
CA GLY A 154 -5.86 13.11 -1.36
C GLY A 154 -5.42 11.82 -2.02
N PHE A 155 -4.56 11.13 -1.32
CA PHE A 155 -4.15 9.75 -1.63
C PHE A 155 -3.82 8.99 -0.34
N ALA A 156 -3.98 7.68 -0.39
CA ALA A 156 -3.58 6.78 0.67
C ALA A 156 -2.81 5.60 0.08
N MET A 157 -1.70 5.24 0.71
CA MET A 157 -0.81 4.21 0.21
C MET A 157 -0.33 3.32 1.35
N LYS A 158 -0.32 2.01 1.12
CA LYS A 158 0.29 1.01 1.99
C LYS A 158 1.41 0.32 1.23
N LEU A 159 2.61 0.30 1.80
CA LEU A 159 3.77 -0.40 1.27
C LEU A 159 4.02 -1.65 2.10
N GLU A 160 3.98 -2.80 1.47
CA GLU A 160 4.35 -4.07 2.07
C GLU A 160 5.69 -4.52 1.52
N LEU A 161 6.60 -4.90 2.43
CA LEU A 161 7.94 -5.33 2.02
C LEU A 161 7.83 -6.51 1.05
N CYS A 162 8.42 -6.37 -0.13
CA CYS A 162 8.65 -7.51 -0.99
C CYS A 162 9.81 -8.32 -0.41
N PRO A 163 9.64 -9.62 -0.18
CA PRO A 163 10.78 -10.45 0.17
C PRO A 163 11.89 -10.29 -0.88
N VAL A 164 13.11 -10.05 -0.40
CA VAL A 164 14.27 -9.98 -1.29
C VAL A 164 14.61 -11.41 -1.70
N HIS A 165 14.33 -11.74 -2.94
CA HIS A 165 14.75 -13.01 -3.51
C HIS A 165 16.06 -12.84 -4.25
N GLY A 166 16.91 -13.87 -4.19
CA GLY A 166 18.07 -13.99 -5.07
C GLY A 166 17.67 -13.98 -6.55
N GLN A 167 18.65 -13.95 -7.41
CA GLN A 167 18.38 -14.11 -8.86
C GLN A 167 18.05 -15.57 -9.18
N VAL A 168 17.12 -15.77 -10.12
CA VAL A 168 16.87 -17.09 -10.70
C VAL A 168 18.10 -17.48 -11.52
N THR A 169 18.69 -18.61 -11.17
CA THR A 169 19.89 -19.15 -11.85
C THR A 169 19.66 -20.57 -12.31
N SER A 170 20.63 -21.14 -13.00
CA SER A 170 20.72 -22.59 -13.19
C SER A 170 21.08 -23.28 -11.87
N ILE A 171 20.74 -24.55 -11.75
CA ILE A 171 21.03 -25.32 -10.53
C ILE A 171 22.55 -25.37 -10.31
N PRO A 172 23.06 -24.98 -9.13
CA PRO A 172 24.48 -25.04 -8.81
C PRO A 172 25.00 -26.47 -8.86
N GLU A 173 26.24 -26.65 -9.35
CA GLU A 173 26.93 -27.95 -9.33
C GLU A 173 27.06 -28.47 -7.89
N GLY A 174 26.89 -29.78 -7.74
CA GLY A 174 26.97 -30.48 -6.45
C GLY A 174 25.67 -30.54 -5.65
N LYS A 175 24.58 -29.91 -6.09
CA LYS A 175 23.25 -30.09 -5.50
C LYS A 175 22.59 -31.36 -6.07
N ASN A 176 22.14 -32.25 -5.19
CA ASN A 176 21.45 -33.49 -5.59
C ASN A 176 19.98 -33.21 -5.98
N ILE A 177 19.80 -32.44 -7.06
CA ILE A 177 18.49 -32.04 -7.57
C ILE A 177 18.30 -32.75 -8.92
N PRO A 178 17.16 -33.44 -9.16
CA PRO A 178 16.92 -34.14 -10.43
C PRO A 178 17.07 -33.24 -11.66
N SER A 179 17.63 -33.73 -12.73
CA SER A 179 17.89 -32.99 -13.98
C SER A 179 16.67 -32.41 -14.68
N PHE A 180 15.47 -32.84 -14.27
CA PHE A 180 14.21 -32.23 -14.70
C PHE A 180 14.12 -30.76 -14.33
N TYR A 181 14.69 -30.36 -13.16
CA TYR A 181 14.72 -29.00 -12.72
C TYR A 181 15.90 -28.30 -13.36
N GLN A 182 15.66 -27.10 -13.91
CA GLN A 182 16.65 -26.33 -14.65
C GLN A 182 16.83 -24.93 -14.09
N LYS A 183 15.86 -24.46 -13.31
CA LYS A 183 15.89 -23.16 -12.66
C LYS A 183 15.92 -23.32 -11.15
N TYR A 184 16.65 -22.44 -10.51
CA TYR A 184 16.94 -22.44 -9.08
C TYR A 184 16.94 -21.04 -8.53
N ILE A 185 16.36 -20.88 -7.36
CA ILE A 185 16.47 -19.68 -6.54
C ILE A 185 16.49 -20.10 -5.08
N GLU A 186 17.30 -19.43 -4.29
CA GLU A 186 17.33 -19.60 -2.84
C GLU A 186 16.61 -18.42 -2.17
N THR A 187 15.69 -18.74 -1.27
CA THR A 187 15.01 -17.76 -0.45
C THR A 187 15.03 -18.23 1.01
N GLU A 188 15.61 -17.43 1.88
CA GLU A 188 15.63 -17.68 3.32
C GLU A 188 16.18 -19.08 3.72
N GLY A 189 17.11 -19.62 2.95
CA GLY A 189 17.71 -20.96 3.16
C GLY A 189 16.97 -22.09 2.47
N LEU A 190 15.80 -21.82 1.89
CA LEU A 190 15.01 -22.81 1.14
C LEU A 190 15.30 -22.74 -0.35
N TYR A 191 15.32 -23.90 -1.00
CA TYR A 191 15.54 -24.02 -2.44
C TYR A 191 14.21 -24.13 -3.18
N VAL A 192 13.95 -23.18 -4.06
CA VAL A 192 12.81 -23.21 -4.97
C VAL A 192 13.31 -23.54 -6.36
N THR A 193 12.83 -24.64 -6.93
CA THR A 193 13.29 -25.15 -8.23
C THR A 193 12.13 -25.34 -9.19
N SER A 194 12.40 -25.18 -10.49
CA SER A 194 11.40 -25.45 -11.51
C SER A 194 12.02 -25.97 -12.80
N SER A 195 11.18 -26.49 -13.70
CA SER A 195 11.60 -26.78 -15.07
C SER A 195 11.90 -25.50 -15.84
N GLY A 196 12.70 -25.56 -16.89
CA GLY A 196 13.01 -24.41 -17.75
C GLY A 196 11.80 -23.76 -18.43
N LYS A 197 10.64 -24.42 -18.44
CA LYS A 197 9.39 -23.90 -19.04
C LYS A 197 8.64 -22.92 -18.14
N VAL A 198 8.94 -22.87 -16.84
CA VAL A 198 8.31 -21.94 -15.88
C VAL A 198 8.99 -20.59 -16.01
N SER A 199 8.22 -19.50 -16.01
CA SER A 199 8.79 -18.15 -16.06
C SER A 199 9.52 -17.80 -14.76
N ASP A 200 10.52 -16.92 -14.83
CA ASP A 200 11.26 -16.47 -13.63
C ASP A 200 10.34 -15.72 -12.66
N GLU A 201 9.37 -14.97 -13.20
CA GLU A 201 8.35 -14.29 -12.40
C GLU A 201 7.51 -15.26 -11.55
N ALA A 202 7.18 -16.45 -12.12
CA ALA A 202 6.43 -17.46 -11.38
C ALA A 202 7.26 -18.06 -10.24
N LEU A 203 8.58 -18.26 -10.43
CA LEU A 203 9.47 -18.67 -9.37
C LEU A 203 9.59 -17.62 -8.27
N LEU A 204 9.78 -16.37 -8.64
CA LEU A 204 9.82 -15.25 -7.70
C LEU A 204 8.53 -15.16 -6.89
N LYS A 205 7.38 -15.35 -7.56
CA LYS A 205 6.08 -15.35 -6.87
C LYS A 205 5.93 -16.54 -5.91
N ALA A 206 6.46 -17.70 -6.25
CA ALA A 206 6.50 -18.85 -5.35
C ALA A 206 7.34 -18.56 -4.11
N CYS A 207 8.48 -17.87 -4.26
CA CYS A 207 9.31 -17.41 -3.14
C CYS A 207 8.53 -16.42 -2.24
N ASP A 208 7.80 -15.46 -2.82
CA ASP A 208 6.93 -14.54 -2.06
C ASP A 208 5.93 -15.31 -1.19
N ILE A 209 5.26 -16.29 -1.77
CA ILE A 209 4.27 -17.10 -1.07
C ILE A 209 4.91 -17.89 0.08
N ILE A 210 6.06 -18.51 -0.17
CA ILE A 210 6.81 -19.27 0.86
C ILE A 210 7.21 -18.34 2.00
N SER A 211 7.77 -17.18 1.70
CA SER A 211 8.18 -16.20 2.71
C SER A 211 7.00 -15.71 3.55
N LEU A 212 5.85 -15.42 2.90
CA LEU A 212 4.62 -15.04 3.60
C LEU A 212 4.09 -16.17 4.51
N MET A 213 4.09 -17.40 4.04
CA MET A 213 3.63 -18.56 4.83
C MET A 213 4.49 -18.81 6.07
N LEU A 214 5.80 -18.59 5.95
CA LEU A 214 6.77 -18.85 7.02
C LEU A 214 7.05 -17.64 7.91
N ALA A 215 6.61 -16.44 7.53
CA ALA A 215 6.90 -15.19 8.24
C ALA A 215 6.52 -15.23 9.74
N LYS A 216 5.44 -15.92 10.09
CA LYS A 216 4.96 -16.07 11.48
C LYS A 216 5.28 -17.43 12.12
N ARG A 217 6.07 -18.25 11.42
CA ARG A 217 6.40 -19.61 11.87
C ARG A 217 7.89 -19.91 11.76
N PRO A 218 8.74 -19.15 12.52
CA PRO A 218 10.18 -19.37 12.52
C PRO A 218 10.57 -20.79 12.99
N ASP A 219 9.73 -21.40 13.83
CA ASP A 219 9.86 -22.79 14.28
C ASP A 219 9.77 -23.78 13.12
N VAL A 220 8.79 -23.64 12.25
CA VAL A 220 8.63 -24.48 11.05
C VAL A 220 9.77 -24.23 10.07
N LYS A 221 10.12 -22.98 9.84
CA LYS A 221 11.21 -22.59 8.95
C LYS A 221 12.53 -23.26 9.36
N ALA A 222 12.89 -23.23 10.64
CA ALA A 222 14.12 -23.83 11.15
C ALA A 222 14.19 -25.36 10.97
N HIS A 223 13.05 -26.04 10.76
CA HIS A 223 13.01 -27.47 10.49
C HIS A 223 13.03 -27.80 8.99
N MET A 224 12.85 -26.80 8.10
CA MET A 224 12.82 -26.95 6.65
C MET A 224 14.17 -26.61 5.99
N VAL A 225 15.05 -25.90 6.68
CA VAL A 225 16.40 -25.50 6.30
C VAL A 225 17.41 -26.45 6.93
#